data_1c4b1bba08758843542205cd8f2afc49
#
_entry.id   1c4b1bba08758843542205cd8f2afc49
#
_cell.length_a   1.000
_cell.length_b   1.000
_cell.length_c   1.000
_cell.angle_alpha   90.00
_cell.angle_beta   90.00
_cell.angle_gamma   90.00
#
_symmetry.space_group_name_H-M   'P 1'
#
loop_
_entity.id
_entity.type
_entity.pdbx_description
1 polymer ?
#
loop_
_entity_poly.entity_id
_entity_poly.type
_entity_poly.pdbx_seq_one_letter_code
_entity_poly.pdbx_strand_id
1 'polypeptide(L)'
;MIKIMKLLFFLVFPFICFSQNMQVLYDFDEIPQTLLLNPGTNYSHDYFIGFPLLAGISIDGGATGLNMYDIFADDGRSINDKISDVIYGMDTKDSFIVNEKLDIFSVGLRLSENDFFSFGMYEEFDAVLYYPSDIVQLFYEGTTNLNKEYSVEGANLSAEILGVFHAGVTHKVNENLTIGGRLKLYSSLLNAQTKNNRGTFYTSTGTINFYQHHLVNFDATIQTSGLIYKDEDDFEPSDFTRKMFSFQNPGIGFDLGFTHQFSEQLYVTGSILDIGIVKNSEDVYSYNIRGDYDTEGVELEFSPDVRQDYWRDFVEDLWSKLPLDTLHTSYNSFRPIKLNASVKYSFGKPYYEDCFESSTDDPYLNSIGFQLYTIKRPLVQMFDATLFYERRFGSMLRTKLTYSIDSYSYSNIGLGLSTKFGPVNLYVLADNLLYLQNIAKANNASFQFGINFIFDKKFP
;
A
#
# COMPACT_ATOMS: atom_id res chain seq x y z
N MET A 1 -0.93 -23.35 4.23
CA MET A 1 0.03 -22.46 3.55
C MET A 1 -0.12 -22.46 2.03
N ILE A 2 -0.10 -23.60 1.34
CA ILE A 2 -0.19 -23.67 -0.13
C ILE A 2 -1.55 -23.22 -0.69
N LYS A 3 -2.70 -23.48 -0.04
CA LYS A 3 -4.03 -23.02 -0.50
C LYS A 3 -4.30 -21.54 -0.22
N ILE A 4 -3.80 -21.00 0.92
CA ILE A 4 -3.83 -19.56 1.21
C ILE A 4 -2.93 -18.83 0.20
N MET A 5 -1.76 -19.40 -0.10
CA MET A 5 -0.89 -18.94 -1.17
C MET A 5 -1.56 -19.08 -2.55
N LYS A 6 -2.35 -20.14 -2.77
CA LYS A 6 -3.17 -20.29 -3.99
C LYS A 6 -4.36 -19.34 -4.02
N LEU A 7 -4.99 -19.03 -2.88
CA LEU A 7 -6.09 -18.06 -2.80
C LEU A 7 -5.56 -16.62 -2.94
N LEU A 8 -4.46 -16.29 -2.27
CA LEU A 8 -3.68 -15.06 -2.51
C LEU A 8 -3.17 -15.01 -3.95
N PHE A 9 -2.70 -16.13 -4.51
CA PHE A 9 -2.30 -16.24 -5.90
C PHE A 9 -3.49 -16.14 -6.86
N PHE A 10 -4.68 -16.60 -6.51
CA PHE A 10 -5.89 -16.48 -7.34
C PHE A 10 -6.56 -15.10 -7.23
N LEU A 11 -6.42 -14.40 -6.09
CA LEU A 11 -6.80 -12.98 -5.91
C LEU A 11 -5.77 -12.03 -6.58
N VAL A 12 -4.50 -12.44 -6.65
CA VAL A 12 -3.41 -11.63 -7.21
C VAL A 12 -3.08 -11.98 -8.66
N PHE A 13 -3.51 -13.16 -9.19
CA PHE A 13 -2.98 -13.72 -10.43
C PHE A 13 -3.70 -13.41 -11.76
N PRO A 14 -4.77 -12.66 -11.91
CA PRO A 14 -5.07 -12.17 -13.24
C PRO A 14 -4.44 -10.83 -13.60
N PHE A 15 -3.77 -10.14 -12.65
CA PHE A 15 -3.22 -8.80 -12.92
C PHE A 15 -1.75 -8.73 -12.49
N ILE A 16 -0.85 -9.01 -13.43
CA ILE A 16 0.52 -8.48 -13.37
C ILE A 16 0.38 -6.96 -13.51
N CYS A 17 0.11 -6.25 -12.42
CA CYS A 17 -0.03 -4.80 -12.35
C CYS A 17 0.68 -4.30 -11.10
N PHE A 18 1.23 -3.29 -11.10
CA PHE A 18 2.35 -2.40 -10.94
C PHE A 18 1.95 -1.21 -10.06
N SER A 19 2.85 -0.66 -9.32
CA SER A 19 2.61 0.14 -8.15
C SER A 19 2.92 1.62 -8.34
N GLN A 20 2.01 2.47 -7.98
CA GLN A 20 2.25 3.68 -7.22
C GLN A 20 0.98 4.26 -6.62
N ASN A 21 1.16 4.98 -5.49
CA ASN A 21 0.20 5.75 -4.76
C ASN A 21 -0.72 6.57 -5.69
N MET A 22 -1.96 6.77 -5.32
CA MET A 22 -3.02 7.47 -6.05
C MET A 22 -2.71 8.94 -6.40
N GLN A 23 -1.46 9.25 -6.81
CA GLN A 23 -0.98 10.60 -7.13
C GLN A 23 -1.72 11.21 -8.31
N VAL A 24 -2.04 10.38 -9.32
CA VAL A 24 -2.82 10.83 -10.47
C VAL A 24 -4.22 11.23 -10.07
N LEU A 25 -4.82 10.58 -9.07
CA LEU A 25 -6.20 10.85 -8.64
C LEU A 25 -6.30 12.12 -7.79
N TYR A 26 -5.28 12.48 -7.00
CA TYR A 26 -5.34 13.66 -6.12
C TYR A 26 -5.60 14.95 -6.93
N ASP A 27 -6.50 15.82 -6.46
CA ASP A 27 -6.99 17.02 -7.17
C ASP A 27 -7.63 16.77 -8.55
N PHE A 28 -7.99 15.52 -8.89
CA PHE A 28 -8.74 15.21 -10.11
C PHE A 28 -10.25 15.26 -9.81
N ASP A 29 -10.78 16.47 -9.62
CA ASP A 29 -12.05 16.78 -8.96
C ASP A 29 -13.31 16.22 -9.67
N GLU A 30 -13.20 15.77 -10.93
CA GLU A 30 -14.28 15.11 -11.69
C GLU A 30 -14.58 13.69 -11.22
N ILE A 31 -13.61 13.06 -10.54
CA ILE A 31 -13.73 11.68 -10.11
C ILE A 31 -14.16 11.66 -8.64
N PRO A 32 -15.33 11.08 -8.29
CA PRO A 32 -15.82 11.08 -6.92
C PRO A 32 -14.84 10.50 -5.89
N GLN A 33 -14.01 9.55 -6.30
CA GLN A 33 -13.02 8.90 -5.44
C GLN A 33 -11.90 9.85 -4.96
N THR A 34 -11.76 11.04 -5.57
CA THR A 34 -10.84 12.07 -5.06
C THR A 34 -11.21 12.51 -3.63
N LEU A 35 -12.51 12.45 -3.27
CA LEU A 35 -12.96 12.67 -1.89
C LEU A 35 -12.29 11.73 -0.89
N LEU A 36 -11.86 10.51 -1.30
CA LEU A 36 -11.12 9.57 -0.44
C LEU A 36 -9.71 10.07 -0.13
N LEU A 37 -9.14 10.92 -0.97
CA LEU A 37 -7.80 11.49 -0.80
C LEU A 37 -7.82 12.88 -0.15
N ASN A 38 -8.90 13.63 -0.34
CA ASN A 38 -9.12 14.92 0.31
C ASN A 38 -10.61 15.11 0.61
N PRO A 39 -11.07 14.90 1.86
CA PRO A 39 -12.48 15.12 2.20
C PRO A 39 -12.91 16.59 2.08
N GLY A 40 -11.97 17.54 1.94
CA GLY A 40 -12.22 18.96 1.69
C GLY A 40 -12.19 19.35 0.22
N THR A 41 -12.26 18.40 -0.72
CA THR A 41 -12.37 18.68 -2.16
C THR A 41 -13.67 19.41 -2.48
N ASN A 42 -13.58 20.48 -3.28
CA ASN A 42 -14.75 21.16 -3.78
C ASN A 42 -15.42 20.36 -4.91
N TYR A 43 -16.22 19.34 -4.52
CA TYR A 43 -16.92 18.48 -5.47
C TYR A 43 -18.15 19.18 -6.02
N SER A 44 -18.20 19.41 -7.33
CA SER A 44 -19.18 20.28 -7.98
C SER A 44 -20.53 19.63 -8.29
N HIS A 45 -20.59 18.30 -8.37
CA HIS A 45 -21.81 17.57 -8.71
C HIS A 45 -22.75 17.38 -7.51
N ASP A 46 -24.05 17.20 -7.78
CA ASP A 46 -25.06 17.07 -6.73
C ASP A 46 -25.16 15.67 -6.16
N TYR A 47 -25.06 14.65 -7.01
CA TYR A 47 -25.13 13.25 -6.60
C TYR A 47 -24.11 12.41 -7.35
N PHE A 48 -23.55 11.43 -6.67
CA PHE A 48 -22.93 10.30 -7.34
C PHE A 48 -23.27 8.99 -6.66
N ILE A 49 -23.28 7.94 -7.45
CA ILE A 49 -23.38 6.54 -7.00
C ILE A 49 -22.28 5.79 -7.72
N GLY A 50 -21.33 5.23 -6.98
CA GLY A 50 -20.34 4.32 -7.52
C GLY A 50 -20.98 3.01 -7.94
N PHE A 51 -20.58 2.47 -9.09
CA PHE A 51 -21.06 1.15 -9.50
C PHE A 51 -20.52 0.08 -8.53
N PRO A 52 -21.38 -0.71 -7.88
CA PRO A 52 -20.93 -1.66 -6.87
C PRO A 52 -19.79 -2.56 -7.35
N LEU A 53 -18.72 -2.69 -6.56
CA LEU A 53 -17.48 -3.43 -6.85
C LEU A 53 -16.66 -2.89 -8.03
N LEU A 54 -17.13 -1.89 -8.75
CA LEU A 54 -16.44 -1.27 -9.90
C LEU A 54 -16.34 0.25 -9.78
N ALA A 55 -16.74 0.83 -8.65
CA ALA A 55 -16.65 2.27 -8.43
C ALA A 55 -15.20 2.76 -8.36
N GLY A 56 -14.32 1.93 -7.82
CA GLY A 56 -12.90 2.17 -7.72
C GLY A 56 -12.17 0.88 -7.42
N ILE A 57 -11.34 0.42 -8.34
CA ILE A 57 -10.37 -0.63 -8.12
C ILE A 57 -9.01 -0.01 -8.30
N SER A 58 -8.18 -0.04 -7.27
CA SER A 58 -6.79 0.40 -7.34
C SER A 58 -5.87 -0.68 -6.82
N ILE A 59 -4.79 -0.90 -7.53
CA ILE A 59 -3.74 -1.82 -7.15
C ILE A 59 -2.43 -1.07 -7.31
N ASP A 60 -1.63 -1.13 -6.28
CA ASP A 60 -0.29 -0.59 -6.28
C ASP A 60 0.70 -1.53 -5.61
N GLY A 61 1.94 -1.69 -6.11
CA GLY A 61 3.03 -2.48 -5.54
C GLY A 61 4.39 -1.99 -6.06
N GLY A 62 5.44 -2.05 -5.27
CA GLY A 62 6.79 -1.63 -5.61
C GLY A 62 7.85 -2.32 -4.79
N ALA A 63 9.07 -2.29 -5.30
CA ALA A 63 10.26 -2.75 -4.61
C ALA A 63 11.36 -1.68 -4.69
N THR A 64 12.04 -1.45 -3.57
CA THR A 64 13.27 -0.67 -3.54
C THR A 64 14.48 -1.60 -3.58
N GLY A 65 15.63 -1.12 -4.03
CA GLY A 65 16.88 -1.87 -4.04
C GLY A 65 17.02 -2.94 -5.13
N LEU A 66 15.94 -3.34 -5.79
CA LEU A 66 16.00 -4.32 -6.89
C LEU A 66 14.88 -4.11 -7.90
N ASN A 67 15.15 -4.48 -9.17
CA ASN A 67 14.12 -4.73 -10.16
C ASN A 67 14.44 -6.01 -10.96
N MET A 68 13.43 -6.55 -11.64
CA MET A 68 13.59 -7.80 -12.38
C MET A 68 14.54 -7.68 -13.58
N TYR A 69 14.65 -6.49 -14.17
CA TYR A 69 15.53 -6.25 -15.30
C TYR A 69 17.00 -6.32 -14.92
N ASP A 70 17.37 -5.83 -13.73
CA ASP A 70 18.75 -5.87 -13.27
C ASP A 70 19.29 -7.30 -13.16
N ILE A 71 18.39 -8.27 -12.91
CA ILE A 71 18.74 -9.70 -12.80
C ILE A 71 18.62 -10.41 -14.15
N PHE A 72 17.51 -10.21 -14.88
CA PHE A 72 17.13 -11.04 -16.02
C PHE A 72 17.36 -10.42 -17.41
N ALA A 73 17.89 -9.18 -17.51
CA ALA A 73 18.18 -8.57 -18.80
C ALA A 73 19.20 -9.40 -19.60
N ASP A 74 18.98 -9.53 -20.90
CA ASP A 74 19.97 -10.12 -21.81
C ASP A 74 20.96 -9.04 -22.29
N ASP A 75 21.99 -8.79 -21.47
CA ASP A 75 23.04 -7.81 -21.71
C ASP A 75 24.44 -8.43 -21.85
N GLY A 76 24.50 -9.77 -21.96
CA GLY A 76 25.73 -10.54 -22.08
C GLY A 76 26.49 -10.76 -20.77
N ARG A 77 26.01 -10.25 -19.63
CA ARG A 77 26.59 -10.49 -18.31
C ARG A 77 26.07 -11.84 -17.72
N SER A 78 26.88 -12.46 -16.88
CA SER A 78 26.45 -13.65 -16.17
C SER A 78 25.33 -13.30 -15.17
N ILE A 79 24.34 -14.19 -15.02
CA ILE A 79 23.25 -14.00 -14.05
C ILE A 79 23.80 -13.92 -12.61
N ASN A 80 24.86 -14.67 -12.29
CA ASN A 80 25.47 -14.64 -10.96
C ASN A 80 26.10 -13.28 -10.64
N ASP A 81 26.75 -12.64 -11.63
CA ASP A 81 27.33 -11.32 -11.44
C ASP A 81 26.22 -10.27 -11.20
N LYS A 82 25.11 -10.38 -11.92
CA LYS A 82 23.95 -9.50 -11.76
C LYS A 82 23.29 -9.65 -10.41
N ILE A 83 23.07 -10.89 -9.97
CA ILE A 83 22.53 -11.17 -8.63
C ILE A 83 23.46 -10.60 -7.55
N SER A 84 24.78 -10.81 -7.71
CA SER A 84 25.79 -10.26 -6.81
C SER A 84 25.70 -8.73 -6.72
N ASP A 85 25.69 -8.04 -7.86
CA ASP A 85 25.59 -6.58 -7.89
C ASP A 85 24.32 -6.07 -7.21
N VAL A 86 23.19 -6.70 -7.46
CA VAL A 86 21.91 -6.35 -6.82
C VAL A 86 22.01 -6.53 -5.31
N ILE A 87 22.48 -7.68 -4.83
CA ILE A 87 22.55 -8.00 -3.39
C ILE A 87 23.48 -7.05 -2.64
N TYR A 88 24.66 -6.75 -3.20
CA TYR A 88 25.60 -5.82 -2.58
C TYR A 88 25.23 -4.34 -2.76
N GLY A 89 24.30 -4.03 -3.67
CA GLY A 89 23.71 -2.71 -3.85
C GLY A 89 22.53 -2.41 -2.94
N MET A 90 21.98 -3.42 -2.25
CA MET A 90 20.82 -3.25 -1.37
C MET A 90 21.14 -2.43 -0.12
N ASP A 91 20.13 -1.65 0.33
CA ASP A 91 20.13 -0.93 1.60
C ASP A 91 19.48 -1.76 2.72
N THR A 92 19.71 -1.38 3.96
CA THR A 92 19.10 -2.01 5.15
C THR A 92 17.60 -1.76 5.26
N LYS A 93 17.04 -0.83 4.50
CA LYS A 93 15.62 -0.42 4.52
C LYS A 93 14.89 -0.73 3.23
N ASP A 94 15.53 -1.50 2.35
CA ASP A 94 14.85 -1.92 1.13
C ASP A 94 13.64 -2.77 1.44
N SER A 95 12.58 -2.54 0.67
CA SER A 95 11.27 -3.10 0.95
C SER A 95 10.47 -3.43 -0.30
N PHE A 96 9.59 -4.41 -0.14
CA PHE A 96 8.51 -4.71 -1.07
C PHE A 96 7.20 -4.23 -0.46
N ILE A 97 6.43 -3.46 -1.23
CA ILE A 97 5.15 -2.88 -0.80
C ILE A 97 4.07 -3.28 -1.78
N VAL A 98 2.91 -3.64 -1.27
CA VAL A 98 1.69 -3.86 -2.05
C VAL A 98 0.55 -3.16 -1.35
N ASN A 99 -0.25 -2.43 -2.11
CA ASN A 99 -1.51 -1.85 -1.65
C ASN A 99 -2.60 -2.15 -2.67
N GLU A 100 -3.74 -2.59 -2.22
CA GLU A 100 -4.94 -2.81 -3.03
C GLU A 100 -6.12 -2.16 -2.35
N LYS A 101 -7.03 -1.61 -3.13
CA LYS A 101 -8.28 -1.03 -2.64
C LYS A 101 -9.41 -1.28 -3.61
N LEU A 102 -10.48 -1.85 -3.08
CA LEU A 102 -11.69 -2.16 -3.81
C LEU A 102 -12.89 -1.41 -3.21
N ASP A 103 -13.45 -0.47 -3.96
CA ASP A 103 -14.69 0.21 -3.58
C ASP A 103 -15.88 -0.75 -3.75
N ILE A 104 -16.45 -1.20 -2.62
CA ILE A 104 -17.60 -2.10 -2.62
C ILE A 104 -18.86 -1.33 -3.00
N PHE A 105 -19.06 -0.15 -2.40
CA PHE A 105 -20.05 0.84 -2.79
C PHE A 105 -19.67 2.22 -2.29
N SER A 106 -20.07 3.25 -3.04
CA SER A 106 -19.88 4.65 -2.63
C SER A 106 -21.04 5.51 -3.12
N VAL A 107 -21.44 6.44 -2.30
CA VAL A 107 -22.54 7.38 -2.59
C VAL A 107 -22.17 8.75 -2.06
N GLY A 108 -22.53 9.77 -2.80
CA GLY A 108 -22.44 11.16 -2.35
C GLY A 108 -23.66 11.96 -2.73
N LEU A 109 -24.03 12.87 -1.86
CA LEU A 109 -25.19 13.73 -2.11
C LEU A 109 -24.98 15.15 -1.52
N ARG A 110 -25.38 16.16 -2.29
CA ARG A 110 -25.39 17.55 -1.86
C ARG A 110 -26.63 17.80 -1.00
N LEU A 111 -26.39 18.11 0.27
CA LEU A 111 -27.44 18.39 1.25
C LEU A 111 -27.92 19.84 1.18
N SER A 112 -26.98 20.77 0.93
CA SER A 112 -27.25 22.22 0.77
C SER A 112 -26.25 22.80 -0.24
N GLU A 113 -26.33 24.10 -0.50
CA GLU A 113 -25.34 24.81 -1.34
C GLU A 113 -23.92 24.70 -0.77
N ASN A 114 -23.79 24.54 0.55
CA ASN A 114 -22.53 24.53 1.25
C ASN A 114 -22.12 23.13 1.72
N ASP A 115 -23.02 22.15 1.76
CA ASP A 115 -22.77 20.86 2.40
C ASP A 115 -22.88 19.71 1.40
N PHE A 116 -21.85 18.89 1.35
CA PHE A 116 -21.83 17.64 0.61
C PHE A 116 -21.54 16.47 1.56
N PHE A 117 -22.37 15.45 1.51
CA PHE A 117 -22.23 14.22 2.30
C PHE A 117 -21.77 13.08 1.42
N SER A 118 -20.83 12.30 1.91
CA SER A 118 -20.36 11.05 1.26
C SER A 118 -20.40 9.89 2.23
N PHE A 119 -20.77 8.72 1.73
CA PHE A 119 -20.81 7.47 2.50
C PHE A 119 -20.40 6.31 1.61
N GLY A 120 -19.73 5.33 2.17
CA GLY A 120 -19.33 4.16 1.42
C GLY A 120 -18.62 3.10 2.24
N MET A 121 -18.24 2.06 1.54
CA MET A 121 -17.46 0.94 2.06
C MET A 121 -16.46 0.49 1.00
N TYR A 122 -15.23 0.29 1.44
CA TYR A 122 -14.18 -0.31 0.61
C TYR A 122 -13.42 -1.38 1.39
N GLU A 123 -12.82 -2.28 0.68
CA GLU A 123 -11.80 -3.18 1.18
C GLU A 123 -10.43 -2.57 0.88
N GLU A 124 -9.46 -2.75 1.80
CA GLU A 124 -8.07 -2.31 1.63
C GLU A 124 -7.15 -3.42 2.12
N PHE A 125 -6.25 -3.85 1.24
CA PHE A 125 -5.07 -4.63 1.58
C PHE A 125 -3.84 -3.73 1.54
N ASP A 126 -3.07 -3.70 2.63
CA ASP A 126 -1.81 -2.97 2.72
C ASP A 126 -0.73 -3.87 3.30
N ALA A 127 0.38 -4.03 2.59
CA ALA A 127 1.49 -4.83 3.04
C ALA A 127 2.84 -4.18 2.73
N VAL A 128 3.76 -4.25 3.69
CA VAL A 128 5.17 -3.90 3.52
C VAL A 128 6.04 -4.98 4.14
N LEU A 129 7.01 -5.47 3.36
CA LEU A 129 8.04 -6.39 3.80
C LEU A 129 9.41 -5.74 3.57
N TYR A 130 10.14 -5.51 4.67
CA TYR A 130 11.53 -5.06 4.61
C TYR A 130 12.46 -6.26 4.60
N TYR A 131 13.41 -6.25 3.66
CA TYR A 131 14.44 -7.27 3.48
C TYR A 131 15.83 -6.64 3.57
N PRO A 132 16.38 -6.48 4.80
CA PRO A 132 17.67 -5.83 5.00
C PRO A 132 18.80 -6.57 4.28
N SER A 133 19.73 -5.80 3.72
CA SER A 133 20.86 -6.29 2.93
C SER A 133 21.64 -7.43 3.60
N ASP A 134 21.86 -7.36 4.91
CA ASP A 134 22.60 -8.37 5.66
C ASP A 134 21.95 -9.76 5.60
N ILE A 135 20.62 -9.82 5.71
CA ILE A 135 19.89 -11.09 5.63
C ILE A 135 19.98 -11.66 4.21
N VAL A 136 19.82 -10.82 3.20
CA VAL A 136 19.90 -11.24 1.80
C VAL A 136 21.33 -11.70 1.46
N GLN A 137 22.35 -10.99 1.96
CA GLN A 137 23.76 -11.39 1.82
C GLN A 137 24.05 -12.71 2.51
N LEU A 138 23.53 -12.93 3.74
CA LEU A 138 23.68 -14.20 4.45
C LEU A 138 23.12 -15.38 3.63
N PHE A 139 21.94 -15.22 3.03
CA PHE A 139 21.37 -16.26 2.17
C PHE A 139 22.18 -16.50 0.90
N TYR A 140 22.78 -15.46 0.33
CA TYR A 140 23.59 -15.56 -0.89
C TYR A 140 24.97 -16.13 -0.64
N GLU A 141 25.67 -15.62 0.36
CA GLU A 141 27.04 -16.03 0.69
C GLU A 141 27.11 -17.35 1.46
N GLY A 142 26.00 -17.70 2.14
CA GLY A 142 25.96 -18.79 3.09
C GLY A 142 26.70 -18.47 4.39
N THR A 143 26.95 -19.48 5.20
CA THR A 143 27.48 -19.36 6.57
C THR A 143 28.98 -19.61 6.68
N THR A 144 29.72 -19.61 5.57
CA THR A 144 31.15 -19.99 5.55
C THR A 144 32.11 -18.84 5.82
N ASN A 145 31.63 -17.58 5.78
CA ASN A 145 32.44 -16.42 6.05
C ASN A 145 32.69 -16.26 7.56
N LEU A 146 33.90 -16.60 8.00
CA LEU A 146 34.27 -16.54 9.41
C LEU A 146 34.29 -15.08 9.91
N ASN A 147 33.69 -14.87 11.07
CA ASN A 147 33.63 -13.60 11.80
C ASN A 147 32.94 -12.43 11.05
N LYS A 148 32.28 -12.70 9.92
CA LYS A 148 31.38 -11.72 9.31
C LYS A 148 30.05 -11.73 10.08
N GLU A 149 29.65 -10.55 10.54
CA GLU A 149 28.42 -10.35 11.27
C GLU A 149 27.31 -9.93 10.31
N TYR A 150 26.11 -10.49 10.50
CA TYR A 150 24.90 -10.16 9.76
C TYR A 150 23.83 -9.76 10.77
N SER A 151 23.36 -8.53 10.65
CA SER A 151 22.27 -8.03 11.49
C SER A 151 20.91 -8.52 10.99
N VAL A 152 20.06 -8.98 11.89
CA VAL A 152 18.64 -9.23 11.58
C VAL A 152 17.77 -8.01 11.87
N GLU A 153 18.37 -6.93 12.34
CA GLU A 153 17.69 -5.66 12.55
C GLU A 153 17.19 -5.10 11.21
N GLY A 154 15.96 -4.62 11.21
CA GLY A 154 15.34 -4.12 9.97
C GLY A 154 14.50 -5.14 9.21
N ALA A 155 14.61 -6.45 9.46
CA ALA A 155 13.63 -7.40 8.96
C ALA A 155 12.27 -7.09 9.59
N ASN A 156 11.34 -6.56 8.78
CA ASN A 156 10.05 -6.12 9.31
C ASN A 156 8.94 -6.45 8.32
N LEU A 157 7.84 -6.95 8.84
CA LEU A 157 6.60 -7.20 8.10
C LEU A 157 5.47 -6.39 8.75
N SER A 158 4.69 -5.72 7.94
CA SER A 158 3.37 -5.22 8.32
C SER A 158 2.41 -5.50 7.19
N ALA A 159 1.36 -6.26 7.45
CA ALA A 159 0.33 -6.60 6.47
C ALA A 159 -1.03 -6.56 7.15
N GLU A 160 -2.01 -5.98 6.48
CA GLU A 160 -3.40 -5.93 6.97
C GLU A 160 -4.40 -6.00 5.84
N ILE A 161 -5.56 -6.59 6.12
CA ILE A 161 -6.75 -6.55 5.27
C ILE A 161 -7.88 -5.96 6.11
N LEU A 162 -8.48 -4.89 5.62
CA LEU A 162 -9.52 -4.15 6.33
C LEU A 162 -10.78 -4.00 5.47
N GLY A 163 -11.95 -4.23 6.09
CA GLY A 163 -13.20 -3.65 5.63
C GLY A 163 -13.34 -2.25 6.25
N VAL A 164 -13.50 -1.23 5.43
CA VAL A 164 -13.55 0.18 5.87
C VAL A 164 -14.90 0.79 5.53
N PHE A 165 -15.69 1.08 6.55
CA PHE A 165 -16.92 1.86 6.44
C PHE A 165 -16.59 3.32 6.70
N HIS A 166 -17.03 4.22 5.83
CA HIS A 166 -16.73 5.62 5.98
C HIS A 166 -17.94 6.53 5.76
N ALA A 167 -17.96 7.64 6.48
CA ALA A 167 -18.91 8.71 6.27
C ALA A 167 -18.17 10.05 6.36
N GLY A 168 -18.37 10.94 5.40
CA GLY A 168 -17.67 12.20 5.31
C GLY A 168 -18.63 13.36 5.03
N VAL A 169 -18.25 14.54 5.52
CA VAL A 169 -18.91 15.80 5.24
C VAL A 169 -17.89 16.78 4.69
N THR A 170 -18.22 17.41 3.59
CA THR A 170 -17.48 18.53 3.02
C THR A 170 -18.34 19.78 3.20
N HIS A 171 -17.78 20.83 3.79
CA HIS A 171 -18.48 22.09 4.10
C HIS A 171 -17.75 23.29 3.48
N LYS A 172 -18.47 24.05 2.67
CA LYS A 172 -18.00 25.33 2.12
C LYS A 172 -18.19 26.42 3.17
N VAL A 173 -17.09 26.76 3.88
CA VAL A 173 -17.10 27.78 4.95
C VAL A 173 -17.38 29.18 4.42
N ASN A 174 -16.83 29.48 3.24
CA ASN A 174 -17.05 30.71 2.46
C ASN A 174 -16.68 30.44 0.99
N GLU A 175 -16.76 31.47 0.15
CA GLU A 175 -16.46 31.32 -1.29
C GLU A 175 -15.05 30.79 -1.58
N ASN A 176 -14.11 31.03 -0.67
CA ASN A 176 -12.70 30.68 -0.87
C ASN A 176 -12.24 29.46 -0.10
N LEU A 177 -12.97 28.97 0.90
CA LEU A 177 -12.52 27.90 1.78
C LEU A 177 -13.57 26.81 1.91
N THR A 178 -13.18 25.62 1.52
CA THR A 178 -13.90 24.36 1.76
C THR A 178 -13.08 23.48 2.70
N ILE A 179 -13.72 22.93 3.72
CA ILE A 179 -13.12 21.99 4.65
C ILE A 179 -13.90 20.68 4.64
N GLY A 180 -13.26 19.59 4.99
CA GLY A 180 -13.95 18.31 5.09
C GLY A 180 -13.38 17.41 6.16
N GLY A 181 -14.24 16.55 6.66
CA GLY A 181 -13.88 15.51 7.62
C GLY A 181 -14.55 14.19 7.27
N ARG A 182 -13.90 13.09 7.56
CA ARG A 182 -14.42 11.75 7.38
C ARG A 182 -14.14 10.91 8.58
N LEU A 183 -15.16 10.20 9.06
CA LEU A 183 -15.06 9.15 10.04
C LEU A 183 -14.92 7.80 9.33
N LYS A 184 -14.07 6.93 9.85
CA LYS A 184 -13.86 5.57 9.39
C LYS A 184 -14.08 4.59 10.53
N LEU A 185 -14.79 3.51 10.23
CA LEU A 185 -14.91 2.34 11.10
C LEU A 185 -14.23 1.17 10.40
N TYR A 186 -13.27 0.57 11.07
CA TYR A 186 -12.49 -0.55 10.54
C TYR A 186 -13.02 -1.87 11.08
N SER A 187 -13.11 -2.86 10.21
CA SER A 187 -13.23 -4.28 10.57
C SER A 187 -11.99 -4.98 10.03
N SER A 188 -11.06 -5.38 10.91
CA SER A 188 -9.84 -6.07 10.49
C SER A 188 -10.12 -7.55 10.24
N LEU A 189 -9.84 -7.99 9.01
CA LEU A 189 -9.96 -9.37 8.59
C LEU A 189 -8.67 -10.14 8.88
N LEU A 190 -7.55 -9.46 8.72
CA LEU A 190 -6.21 -10.00 8.90
C LEU A 190 -5.27 -8.87 9.31
N ASN A 191 -4.44 -9.15 10.30
CA ASN A 191 -3.30 -8.31 10.63
C ASN A 191 -2.09 -9.17 10.94
N ALA A 192 -0.94 -8.82 10.40
CA ALA A 192 0.35 -9.42 10.72
C ALA A 192 1.39 -8.30 10.84
N GLN A 193 2.09 -8.24 11.95
CA GLN A 193 3.15 -7.26 12.15
C GLN A 193 4.30 -7.85 12.97
N THR A 194 5.51 -7.41 12.67
CA THR A 194 6.69 -7.72 13.47
C THR A 194 7.09 -6.55 14.36
N LYS A 195 7.68 -6.88 15.50
CA LYS A 195 8.21 -5.89 16.46
C LYS A 195 9.54 -6.38 17.04
N ASN A 196 10.37 -5.42 17.46
CA ASN A 196 11.60 -5.68 18.18
C ASN A 196 12.59 -6.61 17.47
N ASN A 197 12.58 -6.65 16.14
CA ASN A 197 13.50 -7.49 15.39
C ASN A 197 14.93 -7.00 15.58
N ARG A 198 15.71 -7.73 16.34
CA ARG A 198 17.13 -7.47 16.58
C ARG A 198 17.87 -8.78 16.79
N GLY A 199 19.16 -8.75 16.61
CA GLY A 199 20.07 -9.88 16.77
C GLY A 199 21.16 -9.86 15.72
N THR A 200 22.20 -10.60 15.97
CA THR A 200 23.34 -10.71 15.05
C THR A 200 23.66 -12.18 14.83
N PHE A 201 23.79 -12.58 13.58
CA PHE A 201 24.30 -13.88 13.18
C PHE A 201 25.74 -13.75 12.72
N TYR A 202 26.61 -14.67 13.17
CA TYR A 202 27.97 -14.82 12.67
C TYR A 202 28.46 -16.27 12.81
N THR A 203 29.54 -16.58 12.10
CA THR A 203 30.19 -17.89 12.15
C THR A 203 31.60 -17.73 12.63
N SER A 204 32.02 -18.58 13.58
CA SER A 204 33.38 -18.68 14.06
C SER A 204 33.94 -20.08 13.78
N THR A 205 35.21 -20.30 14.11
CA THR A 205 35.80 -21.63 14.09
C THR A 205 35.25 -22.45 15.25
N GLY A 206 34.71 -23.62 14.94
CA GLY A 206 34.19 -24.55 15.95
C GLY A 206 35.26 -25.36 16.63
N THR A 207 34.89 -26.10 17.68
CA THR A 207 35.76 -26.98 18.43
C THR A 207 35.63 -28.43 17.99
N ILE A 208 34.47 -28.87 17.57
CA ILE A 208 34.17 -30.22 17.07
C ILE A 208 34.09 -30.18 15.55
N ASN A 209 33.25 -29.28 15.00
CA ASN A 209 33.15 -29.02 13.58
C ASN A 209 33.96 -27.76 13.18
N PHE A 210 34.27 -27.65 11.89
CA PHE A 210 35.03 -26.50 11.38
C PHE A 210 34.33 -25.18 11.59
N TYR A 211 32.98 -25.16 11.54
CA TYR A 211 32.15 -24.01 11.71
C TYR A 211 31.30 -24.10 12.96
N GLN A 212 31.26 -23.01 13.72
CA GLN A 212 30.29 -22.77 14.78
C GLN A 212 29.46 -21.53 14.46
N HIS A 213 28.16 -21.69 14.44
CA HIS A 213 27.20 -20.63 14.14
C HIS A 213 26.64 -20.04 15.42
N HIS A 214 26.59 -18.73 15.46
CA HIS A 214 26.11 -17.95 16.60
C HIS A 214 24.96 -17.05 16.17
N LEU A 215 23.85 -17.12 16.88
CA LEU A 215 22.78 -16.14 16.85
C LEU A 215 22.70 -15.48 18.22
N VAL A 216 23.11 -14.21 18.32
CA VAL A 216 23.25 -13.54 19.61
C VAL A 216 22.30 -12.35 19.74
N ASN A 217 21.83 -12.13 20.98
CA ASN A 217 20.88 -11.05 21.31
C ASN A 217 19.61 -11.08 20.46
N PHE A 218 19.18 -12.27 20.04
CA PHE A 218 18.00 -12.40 19.21
C PHE A 218 16.74 -12.05 20.00
N ASP A 219 15.94 -11.14 19.47
CA ASP A 219 14.65 -10.75 20.03
C ASP A 219 13.73 -10.35 18.86
N ALA A 220 12.76 -11.19 18.58
CA ALA A 220 11.78 -10.97 17.52
C ALA A 220 10.39 -11.31 18.03
N THR A 221 9.44 -10.45 17.69
CA THR A 221 8.02 -10.66 17.99
C THR A 221 7.22 -10.57 16.69
N ILE A 222 6.43 -11.60 16.42
CA ILE A 222 5.47 -11.63 15.31
C ILE A 222 4.08 -11.66 15.93
N GLN A 223 3.26 -10.68 15.61
CA GLN A 223 1.87 -10.59 16.05
C GLN A 223 0.96 -10.84 14.85
N THR A 224 -0.02 -11.71 15.01
CA THR A 224 -1.02 -12.00 13.99
C THR A 224 -2.41 -11.98 14.57
N SER A 225 -3.42 -11.69 13.75
CA SER A 225 -4.83 -11.81 14.09
C SER A 225 -5.69 -12.10 12.87
N GLY A 226 -6.87 -12.67 13.11
CA GLY A 226 -7.89 -12.90 12.09
C GLY A 226 -7.63 -14.13 11.21
N LEU A 227 -7.81 -14.01 9.90
CA LEU A 227 -7.88 -15.15 8.96
C LEU A 227 -6.57 -15.94 8.79
N ILE A 228 -5.43 -15.43 9.25
CA ILE A 228 -4.14 -16.15 9.16
C ILE A 228 -4.17 -17.49 9.90
N TYR A 229 -5.03 -17.60 10.90
CA TYR A 229 -5.04 -18.74 11.82
C TYR A 229 -5.89 -19.93 11.35
N LYS A 230 -6.71 -19.78 10.32
CA LYS A 230 -7.53 -20.90 9.84
C LYS A 230 -6.66 -21.95 9.15
N ASP A 231 -6.92 -23.22 9.48
CA ASP A 231 -6.36 -24.34 8.74
C ASP A 231 -6.81 -24.27 7.27
N GLU A 232 -5.92 -24.63 6.37
CA GLU A 232 -6.11 -24.46 4.92
C GLU A 232 -7.36 -25.17 4.38
N ASP A 233 -7.76 -26.28 5.01
CA ASP A 233 -8.89 -27.08 4.60
C ASP A 233 -10.25 -26.51 5.05
N ASP A 234 -10.24 -25.59 6.03
CA ASP A 234 -11.44 -24.99 6.61
C ASP A 234 -11.78 -23.59 6.08
N PHE A 235 -10.95 -23.03 5.17
CA PHE A 235 -11.18 -21.69 4.62
C PHE A 235 -12.23 -21.69 3.51
N GLU A 236 -13.35 -21.01 3.76
CA GLU A 236 -14.38 -20.74 2.77
C GLU A 236 -14.37 -19.25 2.38
N PRO A 237 -14.67 -18.90 1.10
CA PRO A 237 -14.82 -17.49 0.68
C PRO A 237 -15.83 -16.70 1.51
N SER A 238 -16.84 -17.39 2.07
CA SER A 238 -17.83 -16.82 3.00
C SER A 238 -17.21 -16.30 4.31
N ASP A 239 -16.05 -16.83 4.72
CA ASP A 239 -15.34 -16.37 5.92
C ASP A 239 -14.82 -14.94 5.74
N PHE A 240 -14.37 -14.61 4.54
CA PHE A 240 -13.92 -13.26 4.21
C PHE A 240 -15.05 -12.24 4.40
N THR A 241 -16.20 -12.49 3.77
CA THR A 241 -17.37 -11.60 3.88
C THR A 241 -17.91 -11.55 5.31
N ARG A 242 -17.97 -12.68 6.01
CA ARG A 242 -18.41 -12.72 7.41
C ARG A 242 -17.48 -11.91 8.32
N LYS A 243 -16.16 -12.05 8.19
CA LYS A 243 -15.16 -11.27 8.97
C LYS A 243 -15.26 -9.78 8.66
N MET A 244 -15.46 -9.40 7.40
CA MET A 244 -15.60 -8.02 6.97
C MET A 244 -16.74 -7.27 7.69
N PHE A 245 -17.85 -7.96 7.96
CA PHE A 245 -19.02 -7.37 8.61
C PHE A 245 -19.14 -7.70 10.11
N SER A 246 -18.22 -8.49 10.68
CA SER A 246 -18.35 -8.95 12.08
C SER A 246 -17.84 -7.94 13.10
N PHE A 247 -16.93 -7.05 12.72
CA PHE A 247 -16.25 -6.13 13.63
C PHE A 247 -15.63 -6.80 14.86
N GLN A 248 -15.15 -8.05 14.71
CA GLN A 248 -14.50 -8.78 15.80
C GLN A 248 -13.15 -8.14 16.18
N ASN A 249 -12.44 -7.61 15.19
CA ASN A 249 -11.24 -6.79 15.37
C ASN A 249 -11.57 -5.34 14.93
N PRO A 250 -12.23 -4.54 15.79
CA PRO A 250 -12.74 -3.24 15.42
C PRO A 250 -11.66 -2.18 15.46
N GLY A 251 -11.83 -1.15 14.64
CA GLY A 251 -11.01 0.04 14.67
C GLY A 251 -11.81 1.29 14.34
N ILE A 252 -11.18 2.42 14.61
CA ILE A 252 -11.71 3.74 14.31
C ILE A 252 -10.61 4.62 13.73
N GLY A 253 -10.98 5.46 12.80
CA GLY A 253 -10.07 6.45 12.21
C GLY A 253 -10.81 7.65 11.68
N PHE A 254 -10.05 8.68 11.34
CA PHE A 254 -10.60 9.87 10.72
C PHE A 254 -9.62 10.49 9.74
N ASP A 255 -10.17 11.22 8.77
CA ASP A 255 -9.48 12.02 7.77
C ASP A 255 -9.94 13.46 7.89
N LEU A 256 -9.04 14.39 7.59
CA LEU A 256 -9.32 15.81 7.48
C LEU A 256 -8.75 16.33 6.17
N GLY A 257 -9.39 17.35 5.61
CA GLY A 257 -8.89 17.98 4.40
C GLY A 257 -9.47 19.35 4.17
N PHE A 258 -8.82 20.11 3.29
CA PHE A 258 -9.27 21.43 2.90
C PHE A 258 -8.89 21.74 1.45
N THR A 259 -9.62 22.70 0.89
CA THR A 259 -9.31 23.40 -0.37
C THR A 259 -9.47 24.89 -0.13
N HIS A 260 -8.43 25.67 -0.39
CA HIS A 260 -8.45 27.11 -0.31
C HIS A 260 -8.16 27.73 -1.67
N GLN A 261 -9.09 28.56 -2.14
CA GLN A 261 -8.98 29.30 -3.37
C GLN A 261 -8.41 30.69 -3.09
N PHE A 262 -7.16 30.96 -3.47
CA PHE A 262 -6.52 32.27 -3.29
C PHE A 262 -6.95 33.28 -4.37
N SER A 263 -7.29 32.80 -5.55
CA SER A 263 -7.85 33.57 -6.65
C SER A 263 -8.68 32.64 -7.54
N GLU A 264 -9.36 33.17 -8.54
CA GLU A 264 -10.11 32.37 -9.53
C GLU A 264 -9.26 31.27 -10.19
N GLN A 265 -7.93 31.44 -10.21
CA GLN A 265 -6.98 30.55 -10.86
C GLN A 265 -6.13 29.73 -9.91
N LEU A 266 -5.92 30.18 -8.66
CA LEU A 266 -4.95 29.57 -7.74
C LEU A 266 -5.65 28.88 -6.57
N TYR A 267 -5.44 27.59 -6.49
CA TYR A 267 -5.94 26.70 -5.42
C TYR A 267 -4.82 26.08 -4.64
N VAL A 268 -5.00 25.94 -3.34
CA VAL A 268 -4.14 25.18 -2.44
C VAL A 268 -4.99 24.16 -1.73
N THR A 269 -4.56 22.91 -1.74
CA THR A 269 -5.27 21.81 -1.07
C THR A 269 -4.36 21.12 -0.07
N GLY A 270 -4.95 20.46 0.91
CA GLY A 270 -4.21 19.63 1.84
C GLY A 270 -5.11 18.63 2.55
N SER A 271 -4.56 17.50 2.87
CA SER A 271 -5.27 16.47 3.64
C SER A 271 -4.33 15.67 4.55
N ILE A 272 -4.89 15.20 5.65
CA ILE A 272 -4.30 14.19 6.52
C ILE A 272 -5.28 13.03 6.63
N LEU A 273 -4.82 11.83 6.31
CA LEU A 273 -5.65 10.64 6.16
C LEU A 273 -5.17 9.52 7.09
N ASP A 274 -6.10 8.63 7.41
CA ASP A 274 -5.84 7.40 8.16
C ASP A 274 -5.25 7.63 9.56
N ILE A 275 -5.68 8.70 10.25
CA ILE A 275 -5.40 8.84 11.68
C ILE A 275 -6.28 7.84 12.41
N GLY A 276 -5.78 6.61 12.60
CA GLY A 276 -6.61 5.51 13.05
C GLY A 276 -5.86 4.44 13.83
N ILE A 277 -6.65 3.67 14.57
CA ILE A 277 -6.19 2.56 15.39
C ILE A 277 -7.16 1.38 15.23
N VAL A 278 -6.61 0.18 15.16
CA VAL A 278 -7.36 -1.08 15.14
C VAL A 278 -6.99 -1.90 16.36
N LYS A 279 -7.99 -2.42 17.06
CA LYS A 279 -7.82 -3.32 18.19
C LYS A 279 -7.93 -4.77 17.69
N ASN A 280 -6.83 -5.49 17.70
CA ASN A 280 -6.77 -6.90 17.36
C ASN A 280 -7.01 -7.73 18.63
N SER A 281 -8.17 -8.38 18.74
CA SER A 281 -8.63 -9.08 19.95
C SER A 281 -9.15 -10.49 19.70
N GLU A 282 -9.50 -10.83 18.46
CA GLU A 282 -9.96 -12.15 18.06
C GLU A 282 -8.95 -12.85 17.17
N ASP A 283 -8.79 -14.15 17.37
CA ASP A 283 -7.83 -15.01 16.65
C ASP A 283 -6.41 -14.44 16.74
N VAL A 284 -5.98 -14.03 17.96
CA VAL A 284 -4.71 -13.37 18.19
C VAL A 284 -3.64 -14.37 18.58
N TYR A 285 -2.51 -14.30 17.88
CA TYR A 285 -1.28 -15.04 18.17
C TYR A 285 -0.09 -14.09 18.14
N SER A 286 0.63 -14.03 19.25
CA SER A 286 1.90 -13.32 19.35
C SER A 286 2.99 -14.33 19.62
N TYR A 287 3.89 -14.47 18.66
CA TYR A 287 5.06 -15.35 18.74
C TYR A 287 6.24 -14.50 19.16
N ASN A 288 6.79 -14.80 20.35
CA ASN A 288 7.99 -14.12 20.85
C ASN A 288 9.13 -15.12 20.90
N ILE A 289 10.24 -14.81 20.25
CA ILE A 289 11.46 -15.61 20.23
C ILE A 289 12.57 -14.72 20.77
N ARG A 290 13.19 -15.15 21.86
CA ARG A 290 14.28 -14.39 22.50
C ARG A 290 15.34 -15.30 23.05
N GLY A 291 16.60 -14.98 22.83
CA GLY A 291 17.74 -15.69 23.41
C GLY A 291 18.97 -15.67 22.52
N ASP A 292 19.92 -16.48 22.89
CA ASP A 292 21.12 -16.75 22.11
C ASP A 292 21.09 -18.21 21.68
N TYR A 293 21.61 -18.50 20.50
CA TYR A 293 21.68 -19.84 19.96
C TYR A 293 23.05 -20.09 19.35
N ASP A 294 23.71 -21.10 19.82
CA ASP A 294 25.00 -21.59 19.31
C ASP A 294 24.86 -23.03 18.81
N THR A 295 25.38 -23.29 17.60
CA THR A 295 25.38 -24.62 17.03
C THR A 295 26.61 -24.85 16.16
N GLU A 296 27.18 -26.04 16.23
CA GLU A 296 28.23 -26.52 15.31
C GLU A 296 27.63 -27.33 14.13
N GLY A 297 26.33 -27.19 13.89
CA GLY A 297 25.58 -27.88 12.84
C GLY A 297 24.95 -29.19 13.33
N VAL A 298 24.53 -29.99 12.38
CA VAL A 298 23.86 -31.27 12.63
C VAL A 298 24.88 -32.41 12.46
N GLU A 299 25.02 -33.26 13.47
CA GLU A 299 25.86 -34.46 13.37
C GLU A 299 25.16 -35.49 12.48
N LEU A 300 25.76 -35.80 11.35
CA LEU A 300 25.25 -36.81 10.42
C LEU A 300 25.91 -38.15 10.69
N GLU A 301 25.17 -39.05 11.30
CA GLU A 301 25.63 -40.43 11.52
C GLU A 301 25.14 -41.35 10.38
N PHE A 302 26.05 -41.84 9.56
CA PHE A 302 25.74 -42.74 8.44
C PHE A 302 25.79 -44.20 8.89
N SER A 303 24.88 -44.60 9.80
CA SER A 303 24.74 -46.00 10.22
C SER A 303 23.48 -46.60 9.60
N PRO A 304 23.55 -47.85 9.04
CA PRO A 304 22.38 -48.51 8.45
C PRO A 304 21.24 -48.76 9.44
N ASP A 305 21.55 -48.78 10.72
CA ASP A 305 20.63 -49.13 11.81
C ASP A 305 20.01 -47.91 12.48
N VAL A 306 20.44 -46.69 12.14
CA VAL A 306 19.96 -45.44 12.74
C VAL A 306 19.04 -44.73 11.79
N ARG A 307 17.73 -44.76 12.07
CA ARG A 307 16.69 -43.87 11.44
C ARG A 307 16.62 -42.59 12.26
N GLN A 308 17.63 -41.74 12.19
CA GLN A 308 17.64 -40.46 12.87
C GLN A 308 17.04 -39.41 11.96
N ASP A 309 16.06 -38.67 12.47
CA ASP A 309 15.50 -37.49 11.78
C ASP A 309 16.31 -36.26 12.21
N TYR A 310 17.47 -36.06 11.59
CA TYR A 310 18.39 -34.96 11.89
C TYR A 310 17.76 -33.58 11.90
N TRP A 311 16.79 -33.35 11.01
CA TRP A 311 16.09 -32.07 10.94
C TRP A 311 15.18 -31.88 12.14
N ARG A 312 14.52 -32.91 12.59
CA ARG A 312 13.71 -32.87 13.80
C ARG A 312 14.57 -32.58 15.02
N ASP A 313 15.65 -33.29 15.18
CA ASP A 313 16.57 -33.15 16.32
C ASP A 313 17.18 -31.73 16.35
N PHE A 314 17.55 -31.17 15.19
CA PHE A 314 18.00 -29.79 15.07
C PHE A 314 16.91 -28.78 15.45
N VAL A 315 15.71 -28.99 14.98
CA VAL A 315 14.56 -28.11 15.28
C VAL A 315 14.20 -28.20 16.77
N GLU A 316 14.24 -29.37 17.38
CA GLU A 316 14.02 -29.57 18.82
C GLU A 316 15.12 -28.87 19.65
N ASP A 317 16.39 -28.98 19.26
CA ASP A 317 17.51 -28.28 19.92
C ASP A 317 17.33 -26.73 19.80
N LEU A 318 17.03 -26.25 18.60
CA LEU A 318 16.76 -24.84 18.36
C LEU A 318 15.65 -24.29 19.29
N TRP A 319 14.50 -24.98 19.33
CA TRP A 319 13.37 -24.54 20.17
C TRP A 319 13.61 -24.77 21.67
N SER A 320 14.51 -25.64 22.06
CA SER A 320 14.90 -25.79 23.45
C SER A 320 15.73 -24.63 23.97
N LYS A 321 16.54 -24.01 23.09
CA LYS A 321 17.44 -22.89 23.39
C LYS A 321 16.82 -21.52 23.07
N LEU A 322 15.98 -21.46 22.05
CA LEU A 322 15.19 -20.30 21.65
C LEU A 322 13.69 -20.61 21.83
N PRO A 323 13.18 -20.59 23.06
CA PRO A 323 11.79 -20.95 23.30
C PRO A 323 10.85 -20.01 22.57
N LEU A 324 9.88 -20.59 21.87
CA LEU A 324 8.80 -19.87 21.21
C LEU A 324 7.65 -19.69 22.20
N ASP A 325 7.53 -18.49 22.73
CA ASP A 325 6.38 -18.13 23.55
C ASP A 325 5.21 -17.72 22.65
N THR A 326 4.09 -18.41 22.78
CA THR A 326 2.86 -18.06 22.09
C THR A 326 1.89 -17.42 23.06
N LEU A 327 1.57 -16.16 22.82
CA LEU A 327 0.65 -15.37 23.63
C LEU A 327 -0.62 -15.03 22.84
N HIS A 328 -1.78 -15.14 23.51
CA HIS A 328 -3.08 -14.77 22.94
C HIS A 328 -3.57 -13.41 23.46
N THR A 329 -2.65 -12.47 23.64
CA THR A 329 -2.94 -11.17 24.19
C THR A 329 -3.31 -10.17 23.10
N SER A 330 -4.44 -9.50 23.25
CA SER A 330 -4.87 -8.46 22.32
C SER A 330 -3.83 -7.36 22.18
N TYR A 331 -3.69 -6.82 20.97
CA TYR A 331 -2.78 -5.72 20.67
C TYR A 331 -3.44 -4.67 19.77
N ASN A 332 -2.83 -3.49 19.72
CA ASN A 332 -3.28 -2.43 18.85
C ASN A 332 -2.32 -2.27 17.67
N SER A 333 -2.86 -2.10 16.46
CA SER A 333 -2.14 -1.66 15.28
C SER A 333 -2.58 -0.25 14.89
N PHE A 334 -1.61 0.57 14.45
CA PHE A 334 -1.86 1.94 14.00
C PHE A 334 -1.84 1.97 12.50
N ARG A 335 -2.79 2.70 11.91
CA ARG A 335 -2.84 2.92 10.48
C ARG A 335 -1.66 3.79 10.01
N PRO A 336 -1.13 3.56 8.80
CA PRO A 336 -0.11 4.43 8.22
C PRO A 336 -0.73 5.80 7.88
N ILE A 337 -0.31 6.85 8.61
CA ILE A 337 -0.79 8.22 8.37
C ILE A 337 -0.25 8.71 7.03
N LYS A 338 -1.15 9.28 6.20
CA LYS A 338 -0.86 9.84 4.88
C LYS A 338 -1.11 11.35 4.90
N LEU A 339 -0.19 12.12 4.33
CA LEU A 339 -0.34 13.57 4.17
C LEU A 339 -0.25 13.92 2.69
N ASN A 340 -1.16 14.77 2.23
CA ASN A 340 -1.12 15.38 0.90
C ASN A 340 -1.13 16.91 1.02
N ALA A 341 -0.42 17.57 0.13
CA ALA A 341 -0.49 19.01 -0.08
C ALA A 341 -0.29 19.31 -1.57
N SER A 342 -1.07 20.25 -2.11
CA SER A 342 -0.96 20.62 -3.52
C SER A 342 -1.22 22.10 -3.75
N VAL A 343 -0.62 22.59 -4.82
CA VAL A 343 -0.90 23.93 -5.40
C VAL A 343 -1.25 23.72 -6.86
N LYS A 344 -2.42 24.22 -7.28
CA LYS A 344 -2.95 24.12 -8.64
C LYS A 344 -3.24 25.51 -9.20
N TYR A 345 -2.75 25.79 -10.41
CA TYR A 345 -2.99 27.01 -11.15
C TYR A 345 -3.74 26.69 -12.44
N SER A 346 -4.95 27.24 -12.59
CA SER A 346 -5.86 27.04 -13.73
C SER A 346 -5.76 28.21 -14.72
N PHE A 347 -5.80 27.91 -16.04
CA PHE A 347 -5.63 28.90 -17.10
C PHE A 347 -6.32 28.50 -18.41
N GLY A 348 -6.48 29.48 -19.33
CA GLY A 348 -7.05 29.27 -20.67
C GLY A 348 -8.57 29.14 -20.63
N LYS A 349 -9.29 30.25 -20.74
CA LYS A 349 -10.75 30.27 -20.88
C LYS A 349 -11.16 29.85 -22.30
N PRO A 350 -12.28 29.12 -22.49
CA PRO A 350 -12.79 28.79 -23.82
C PRO A 350 -13.13 30.05 -24.61
N TYR A 351 -12.93 30.00 -25.94
CA TYR A 351 -13.12 31.16 -26.83
C TYR A 351 -14.60 31.50 -27.06
N TYR A 352 -15.53 30.55 -26.79
CA TYR A 352 -16.99 30.72 -26.92
C TYR A 352 -17.65 30.16 -25.67
N GLU A 353 -18.32 31.03 -24.91
CA GLU A 353 -19.06 30.66 -23.69
C GLU A 353 -20.32 29.83 -24.00
N ASP A 354 -20.92 29.99 -25.21
CA ASP A 354 -22.19 29.38 -25.57
C ASP A 354 -22.16 27.88 -25.92
N CYS A 355 -20.98 27.25 -26.03
CA CYS A 355 -20.86 25.84 -26.39
C CYS A 355 -20.49 24.90 -25.22
N PHE A 356 -20.31 25.46 -24.05
CA PHE A 356 -19.90 24.69 -22.86
C PHE A 356 -20.86 24.93 -21.70
N GLU A 357 -21.99 24.23 -21.69
CA GLU A 357 -22.70 23.99 -20.43
C GLU A 357 -21.78 23.05 -19.59
N SER A 358 -20.82 23.62 -18.89
CA SER A 358 -20.08 22.86 -17.90
C SER A 358 -20.82 22.90 -16.57
N SER A 359 -21.20 21.77 -16.06
CA SER A 359 -21.71 21.60 -14.69
C SER A 359 -20.65 21.86 -13.62
N THR A 360 -19.45 22.32 -14.00
CA THR A 360 -18.32 22.59 -13.11
C THR A 360 -18.10 24.07 -12.97
N ASP A 361 -17.94 24.55 -11.74
CA ASP A 361 -17.66 25.95 -11.41
C ASP A 361 -16.30 26.47 -11.93
N ASP A 362 -15.45 25.60 -12.49
CA ASP A 362 -14.14 25.96 -13.03
C ASP A 362 -14.23 26.36 -14.52
N PRO A 363 -14.08 27.65 -14.85
CA PRO A 363 -14.17 28.16 -16.23
C PRO A 363 -12.92 27.88 -17.06
N TYR A 364 -11.87 27.24 -16.50
CA TYR A 364 -10.58 27.06 -17.15
C TYR A 364 -10.45 25.70 -17.84
N LEU A 365 -9.71 25.67 -18.97
CA LEU A 365 -9.49 24.46 -19.76
C LEU A 365 -8.26 23.69 -19.33
N ASN A 366 -7.30 24.37 -18.74
CA ASN A 366 -5.99 23.79 -18.40
C ASN A 366 -5.65 24.11 -16.95
N SER A 367 -4.95 23.20 -16.31
CA SER A 367 -4.35 23.44 -15.00
C SER A 367 -2.96 22.82 -14.95
N ILE A 368 -2.07 23.45 -14.21
CA ILE A 368 -0.76 22.94 -13.86
C ILE A 368 -0.64 23.01 -12.34
N GLY A 369 -0.01 22.01 -11.75
CA GLY A 369 0.18 22.03 -10.31
C GLY A 369 1.35 21.19 -9.84
N PHE A 370 1.61 21.34 -8.55
CA PHE A 370 2.64 20.62 -7.82
C PHE A 370 2.01 20.01 -6.57
N GLN A 371 2.28 18.75 -6.33
CA GLN A 371 1.77 17.98 -5.20
C GLN A 371 2.91 17.37 -4.42
N LEU A 372 2.77 17.36 -3.10
CA LEU A 372 3.61 16.60 -2.16
C LEU A 372 2.75 15.55 -1.47
N TYR A 373 3.31 14.36 -1.34
CA TYR A 373 2.72 13.29 -0.59
C TYR A 373 3.75 12.67 0.36
N THR A 374 3.29 12.20 1.51
CA THR A 374 4.10 11.41 2.41
C THR A 374 3.26 10.40 3.17
N ILE A 375 3.83 9.22 3.41
CA ILE A 375 3.24 8.15 4.20
C ILE A 375 4.24 7.66 5.25
N LYS A 376 3.75 7.48 6.49
CA LYS A 376 4.56 6.92 7.57
C LYS A 376 4.48 5.39 7.55
N ARG A 377 5.55 4.74 7.12
CA ARG A 377 5.72 3.29 7.17
C ARG A 377 6.48 2.87 8.45
N PRO A 378 6.48 1.57 8.83
CA PRO A 378 7.11 1.12 10.08
C PRO A 378 8.56 1.56 10.28
N LEU A 379 9.44 1.43 9.27
CA LEU A 379 10.87 1.75 9.38
C LEU A 379 11.26 3.04 8.67
N VAL A 380 10.47 3.51 7.70
CA VAL A 380 10.79 4.68 6.89
C VAL A 380 9.58 5.59 6.75
N GLN A 381 9.83 6.86 6.50
CA GLN A 381 8.82 7.78 5.98
C GLN A 381 9.10 7.98 4.49
N MET A 382 8.12 7.67 3.65
CA MET A 382 8.23 7.81 2.21
C MET A 382 7.69 9.17 1.78
N PHE A 383 8.33 9.77 0.78
CA PHE A 383 8.00 11.08 0.24
C PHE A 383 7.91 11.02 -1.28
N ASP A 384 6.88 11.64 -1.83
CA ASP A 384 6.68 11.78 -3.26
C ASP A 384 6.42 13.25 -3.60
N ALA A 385 6.98 13.69 -4.73
CA ALA A 385 6.78 15.00 -5.30
C ALA A 385 6.31 14.84 -6.75
N THR A 386 5.16 15.43 -7.08
CA THR A 386 4.52 15.27 -8.39
C THR A 386 4.23 16.63 -9.02
N LEU A 387 4.69 16.82 -10.25
CA LEU A 387 4.21 17.86 -11.14
C LEU A 387 3.09 17.30 -11.99
N PHE A 388 2.02 18.04 -12.19
CA PHE A 388 0.93 17.59 -13.04
C PHE A 388 0.41 18.68 -13.99
N TYR A 389 -0.13 18.22 -15.11
CA TYR A 389 -0.86 19.04 -16.06
C TYR A 389 -2.19 18.38 -16.36
N GLU A 390 -3.27 19.13 -16.21
CA GLU A 390 -4.63 18.71 -16.53
C GLU A 390 -5.17 19.49 -17.73
N ARG A 391 -5.95 18.80 -18.56
CA ARG A 391 -6.66 19.42 -19.68
C ARG A 391 -8.04 18.84 -19.83
N ARG A 392 -9.00 19.77 -20.01
CA ARG A 392 -10.39 19.47 -20.32
C ARG A 392 -10.61 19.60 -21.84
N PHE A 393 -11.15 18.53 -22.43
CA PHE A 393 -11.55 18.46 -23.84
C PHE A 393 -13.07 18.42 -23.92
N GLY A 394 -13.69 19.57 -24.10
CA GLY A 394 -15.13 19.68 -24.04
C GLY A 394 -15.69 19.37 -22.63
N SER A 395 -16.95 18.94 -22.59
CA SER A 395 -17.66 18.54 -21.38
C SER A 395 -17.49 17.05 -21.05
N MET A 396 -16.86 16.27 -21.96
CA MET A 396 -16.88 14.82 -21.89
C MET A 396 -15.57 14.20 -21.41
N LEU A 397 -14.42 14.80 -21.74
CA LEU A 397 -13.12 14.18 -21.48
C LEU A 397 -12.22 15.13 -20.69
N ARG A 398 -11.68 14.61 -19.60
CA ARG A 398 -10.55 15.23 -18.87
C ARG A 398 -9.35 14.30 -18.86
N THR A 399 -8.17 14.90 -18.97
CA THR A 399 -6.90 14.19 -18.94
C THR A 399 -5.98 14.83 -17.93
N LYS A 400 -5.20 14.02 -17.25
CA LYS A 400 -4.16 14.44 -16.32
C LYS A 400 -2.88 13.71 -16.65
N LEU A 401 -1.79 14.44 -16.87
CA LEU A 401 -0.45 13.94 -17.04
C LEU A 401 0.36 14.29 -15.80
N THR A 402 1.07 13.33 -15.23
CA THR A 402 1.90 13.52 -14.04
C THR A 402 3.35 13.16 -14.33
N TYR A 403 4.27 13.86 -13.65
CA TYR A 403 5.66 13.48 -13.52
C TYR A 403 6.01 13.46 -12.03
N SER A 404 6.36 12.28 -11.53
CA SER A 404 6.59 12.06 -10.10
C SER A 404 8.04 11.63 -9.85
N ILE A 405 8.57 12.11 -8.74
CA ILE A 405 9.80 11.65 -8.10
C ILE A 405 9.38 11.07 -6.75
N ASP A 406 9.71 9.82 -6.52
CA ASP A 406 9.27 9.07 -5.34
C ASP A 406 10.41 8.19 -4.77
N SER A 407 10.09 7.44 -3.73
CA SER A 407 11.04 6.56 -3.06
C SER A 407 11.50 5.37 -3.92
N TYR A 408 10.86 5.10 -5.05
CA TYR A 408 11.16 3.99 -5.96
C TYR A 408 11.88 4.45 -7.22
N SER A 409 11.57 5.64 -7.73
CA SER A 409 12.04 6.12 -9.02
C SER A 409 12.15 7.64 -9.06
N TYR A 410 13.18 8.13 -9.74
CA TYR A 410 13.33 9.56 -10.04
C TYR A 410 12.60 10.00 -11.31
N SER A 411 11.98 9.06 -12.04
CA SER A 411 11.31 9.37 -13.30
C SER A 411 10.08 8.49 -13.49
N ASN A 412 8.95 8.99 -13.06
CA ASN A 412 7.68 8.31 -13.19
C ASN A 412 6.68 9.20 -13.91
N ILE A 413 6.15 8.73 -15.04
CA ILE A 413 5.12 9.42 -15.81
C ILE A 413 3.81 8.68 -15.64
N GLY A 414 2.80 9.40 -15.15
CA GLY A 414 1.44 8.90 -15.01
C GLY A 414 0.46 9.57 -15.97
N LEU A 415 -0.62 8.88 -16.28
CA LEU A 415 -1.72 9.37 -17.10
C LEU A 415 -3.06 9.04 -16.44
N GLY A 416 -3.89 10.05 -16.34
CA GLY A 416 -5.28 9.93 -15.93
C GLY A 416 -6.22 10.33 -17.06
N LEU A 417 -7.25 9.51 -17.26
CA LEU A 417 -8.34 9.78 -18.18
C LEU A 417 -9.66 9.64 -17.42
N SER A 418 -10.51 10.66 -17.51
CA SER A 418 -11.89 10.61 -17.02
C SER A 418 -12.83 11.03 -18.14
N THR A 419 -13.86 10.23 -18.39
CA THR A 419 -14.87 10.52 -19.40
C THR A 419 -16.26 10.51 -18.79
N LYS A 420 -17.12 11.46 -19.20
CA LYS A 420 -18.52 11.55 -18.76
C LYS A 420 -19.45 11.43 -19.95
N PHE A 421 -20.24 10.36 -20.02
CA PHE A 421 -21.26 10.14 -21.04
C PHE A 421 -22.66 10.19 -20.41
N GLY A 422 -23.31 11.35 -20.50
CA GLY A 422 -24.53 11.58 -19.73
C GLY A 422 -24.25 11.43 -18.22
N PRO A 423 -24.95 10.54 -17.50
CA PRO A 423 -24.70 10.31 -16.09
C PRO A 423 -23.52 9.35 -15.80
N VAL A 424 -23.00 8.65 -16.80
CA VAL A 424 -21.94 7.65 -16.61
C VAL A 424 -20.58 8.31 -16.69
N ASN A 425 -19.81 8.22 -15.60
CA ASN A 425 -18.40 8.59 -15.52
C ASN A 425 -17.55 7.32 -15.51
N LEU A 426 -16.60 7.25 -16.43
CA LEU A 426 -15.58 6.20 -16.50
C LEU A 426 -14.23 6.85 -16.31
N TYR A 427 -13.38 6.26 -15.47
CA TYR A 427 -12.01 6.74 -15.34
C TYR A 427 -10.99 5.60 -15.33
N VAL A 428 -9.81 5.91 -15.85
CA VAL A 428 -8.64 5.04 -15.84
C VAL A 428 -7.42 5.89 -15.52
N LEU A 429 -6.65 5.46 -14.53
CA LEU A 429 -5.43 6.11 -14.10
C LEU A 429 -4.32 5.06 -14.08
N ALA A 430 -3.15 5.42 -14.59
CA ALA A 430 -1.99 4.55 -14.59
C ALA A 430 -0.73 5.40 -14.40
N ASP A 431 0.19 4.89 -13.60
CA ASP A 431 1.51 5.46 -13.40
C ASP A 431 2.58 4.63 -14.07
N ASN A 432 3.78 5.18 -14.12
CA ASN A 432 4.99 4.54 -14.64
C ASN A 432 4.90 4.07 -16.10
N LEU A 433 4.24 4.88 -16.92
CA LEU A 433 4.01 4.58 -18.35
C LEU A 433 5.28 4.37 -19.16
N LEU A 434 6.42 4.93 -18.74
CA LEU A 434 7.70 4.76 -19.42
C LEU A 434 8.13 3.29 -19.51
N TYR A 435 7.70 2.48 -18.55
CA TYR A 435 8.08 1.08 -18.46
C TYR A 435 6.99 0.10 -18.90
N LEU A 436 5.85 0.58 -19.45
CA LEU A 436 4.79 -0.30 -19.97
C LEU A 436 5.29 -1.26 -21.07
N GLN A 437 6.28 -0.85 -21.86
CA GLN A 437 6.88 -1.73 -22.88
C GLN A 437 7.87 -2.74 -22.30
N ASN A 438 8.42 -2.50 -21.11
CA ASN A 438 9.34 -3.40 -20.42
C ASN A 438 9.19 -3.25 -18.91
N ILE A 439 8.16 -3.87 -18.43
CA ILE A 439 7.71 -3.89 -17.03
C ILE A 439 8.80 -4.37 -16.07
N ALA A 440 9.70 -5.24 -16.53
CA ALA A 440 10.81 -5.74 -15.71
C ALA A 440 11.77 -4.62 -15.25
N LYS A 441 11.74 -3.44 -15.90
CA LYS A 441 12.53 -2.25 -15.50
C LYS A 441 11.83 -1.37 -14.47
N ALA A 442 10.53 -1.60 -14.23
CA ALA A 442 9.78 -0.80 -13.29
C ALA A 442 10.10 -1.23 -11.85
N ASN A 443 10.49 -0.28 -11.01
CA ASN A 443 10.60 -0.50 -9.57
C ASN A 443 9.23 -0.43 -8.89
N ASN A 444 8.27 0.24 -9.53
CA ASN A 444 6.90 0.40 -9.06
C ASN A 444 5.96 0.63 -10.23
N ALA A 445 4.68 0.36 -10.05
CA ALA A 445 3.63 0.79 -10.98
C ALA A 445 2.25 0.75 -10.31
N SER A 446 1.29 1.57 -10.77
CA SER A 446 -0.10 1.58 -10.29
C SER A 446 -1.10 1.56 -11.42
N PHE A 447 -2.25 1.03 -11.09
CA PHE A 447 -3.40 1.07 -11.97
C PHE A 447 -4.65 1.30 -11.14
N GLN A 448 -5.49 2.22 -11.62
CA GLN A 448 -6.81 2.45 -11.03
C GLN A 448 -7.84 2.65 -12.12
N PHE A 449 -9.01 2.06 -11.95
CA PHE A 449 -10.15 2.35 -12.79
C PHE A 449 -11.44 2.35 -11.99
N GLY A 450 -12.48 2.98 -12.54
CA GLY A 450 -13.80 2.88 -11.94
C GLY A 450 -14.91 3.46 -12.79
N ILE A 451 -16.12 3.13 -12.35
CA ILE A 451 -17.38 3.49 -12.99
C ILE A 451 -18.29 4.16 -11.95
N ASN A 452 -18.73 5.38 -12.24
CA ASN A 452 -19.64 6.12 -11.38
C ASN A 452 -20.84 6.60 -12.19
N PHE A 453 -21.97 6.78 -11.51
CA PHE A 453 -23.12 7.52 -12.01
C PHE A 453 -23.13 8.88 -11.31
N ILE A 454 -23.04 9.96 -12.10
CA ILE A 454 -22.96 11.32 -11.62
C ILE A 454 -24.17 12.10 -12.16
N PHE A 455 -24.87 12.77 -11.27
CA PHE A 455 -26.08 13.50 -11.60
C PHE A 455 -26.01 14.94 -11.06
N ASP A 456 -26.46 15.88 -11.89
CA ASP A 456 -26.62 17.26 -11.53
C ASP A 456 -28.13 17.59 -11.51
N LYS A 457 -28.60 18.33 -10.52
CA LYS A 457 -29.96 18.83 -10.50
C LYS A 457 -30.07 19.90 -11.61
N LYS A 458 -30.92 19.63 -12.58
CA LYS A 458 -31.43 20.72 -13.38
C LYS A 458 -32.41 21.48 -12.48
N PHE A 459 -31.96 22.55 -11.84
CA PHE A 459 -32.90 23.49 -11.26
C PHE A 459 -33.67 24.14 -12.42
N PRO A 460 -35.04 24.20 -12.34
CA PRO A 460 -35.87 24.83 -13.35
C PRO A 460 -35.64 26.31 -13.40
#